data_f22e1c665a8eff2d8de0f08a72eee007
#
_entry.id   f22e1c665a8eff2d8de0f08a72eee007
#
_cell.length_a   1.000
_cell.length_b   1.000
_cell.length_c   1.000
_cell.angle_alpha   90.00
_cell.angle_beta   90.00
_cell.angle_gamma   90.00
#
_symmetry.space_group_name_H-M   'P 1'
#
loop_
_entity.id
_entity.type
_entity.pdbx_description
1 polymer ?
#
loop_
_entity_poly.entity_id
_entity_poly.type
_entity_poly.pdbx_seq_one_letter_code
_entity_poly.pdbx_strand_id
1 'polypeptide(L)'
;MYTRNLLSVLPFITSSHALKLIISSYGPQPYGSPGTISTLVHTNGTSSLEVTQKNQDCGSQSSWLEVSPDKTKVLCVDEFNPTGSITMLSLDSEGKLTKLSNASTLGGPVSSAFFGKDDSSIALAHIANASVPARQDTAHVHQAPPRPLWPIRPSSRILGADLVRIYGVGLANKSLTEQPPLKAKAGYGPRHAVFWQPDGKPWDTKLFLLHELSNKIVSYNVTYPECGGLEFAEVGEFSMFGDKEPPAGAGAAEILTSPDNKFIIASNRLAPMFTVPNADPKNETKIQSDSIITFKPLESGQLEFVEIVASGGMKPRHFNLNTKGDKIAVANGLSENVVVYQRDVETGKIGSDPIASGFGLGDVTNVRFLDE
;
A
#
# COMPACT_ATOMS: atom_id res chain seq x y z
N MET A 1 -29.44 0.57 63.41
CA MET A 1 -28.51 1.37 62.56
C MET A 1 -28.00 0.51 61.42
N TYR A 2 -28.57 0.69 60.22
CA TYR A 2 -28.13 -0.03 59.01
C TYR A 2 -27.30 0.95 58.19
N THR A 3 -26.02 0.71 58.09
CA THR A 3 -25.11 1.43 57.20
C THR A 3 -25.25 0.89 55.77
N ARG A 4 -25.78 1.69 54.85
CA ARG A 4 -25.78 1.42 53.39
C ARG A 4 -24.40 1.77 52.83
N ASN A 5 -23.69 0.75 52.37
CA ASN A 5 -22.51 0.95 51.52
C ASN A 5 -22.97 1.36 50.12
N LEU A 6 -22.71 2.61 49.73
CA LEU A 6 -22.79 3.05 48.36
C LEU A 6 -21.54 2.55 47.62
N LEU A 7 -21.68 1.53 46.76
CA LEU A 7 -20.70 1.22 45.74
C LEU A 7 -20.79 2.31 44.68
N SER A 8 -19.78 3.18 44.59
CA SER A 8 -19.60 4.07 43.46
C SER A 8 -19.08 3.25 42.26
N VAL A 9 -19.95 3.02 41.29
CA VAL A 9 -19.56 2.52 39.95
C VAL A 9 -18.89 3.66 39.24
N LEU A 10 -17.56 3.67 39.22
CA LEU A 10 -16.80 4.52 38.29
C LEU A 10 -17.10 4.06 36.84
N PRO A 11 -17.55 4.95 35.97
CA PRO A 11 -17.67 4.59 34.55
C PRO A 11 -16.26 4.29 34.03
N PHE A 12 -16.06 3.08 33.52
CA PHE A 12 -14.91 2.79 32.68
C PHE A 12 -15.05 3.68 31.44
N ILE A 13 -14.32 4.79 31.42
CA ILE A 13 -14.09 5.55 30.20
C ILE A 13 -13.14 4.67 29.38
N THR A 14 -13.71 3.82 28.53
CA THR A 14 -12.96 3.25 27.41
C THR A 14 -12.59 4.43 26.54
N SER A 15 -11.34 4.85 26.56
CA SER A 15 -10.81 5.79 25.58
C SER A 15 -10.91 5.08 24.23
N SER A 16 -11.99 5.34 23.50
CA SER A 16 -12.08 4.95 22.12
C SER A 16 -11.05 5.79 21.37
N HIS A 17 -9.92 5.20 21.02
CA HIS A 17 -8.95 5.88 20.18
C HIS A 17 -9.65 6.23 18.88
N ALA A 18 -9.71 7.51 18.55
CA ALA A 18 -10.25 7.99 17.29
C ALA A 18 -9.37 7.43 16.17
N LEU A 19 -9.97 6.86 15.12
CA LEU A 19 -9.23 6.36 13.95
C LEU A 19 -8.51 7.53 13.30
N LYS A 20 -7.20 7.41 13.13
CA LYS A 20 -6.35 8.43 12.57
C LYS A 20 -5.59 7.88 11.34
N LEU A 21 -5.66 8.62 10.24
CA LEU A 21 -5.01 8.29 8.98
C LEU A 21 -4.08 9.42 8.54
N ILE A 22 -3.07 9.07 7.78
CA ILE A 22 -2.29 10.01 6.98
C ILE A 22 -2.41 9.63 5.52
N ILE A 23 -2.60 10.63 4.65
CA ILE A 23 -2.72 10.45 3.21
C ILE A 23 -1.80 11.38 2.46
N SER A 24 -1.40 11.01 1.25
CA SER A 24 -0.80 11.92 0.28
C SER A 24 -1.70 12.11 -0.94
N SER A 25 -1.63 13.28 -1.53
CA SER A 25 -2.33 13.63 -2.77
C SER A 25 -1.39 14.39 -3.68
N TYR A 26 -1.50 14.17 -4.99
CA TYR A 26 -0.79 14.98 -5.98
C TYR A 26 -1.21 16.44 -5.89
N GLY A 27 -0.31 17.33 -6.27
CA GLY A 27 -0.65 18.71 -6.54
C GLY A 27 -1.58 18.85 -7.74
N PRO A 28 -2.29 19.98 -7.86
CA PRO A 28 -3.15 20.24 -9.00
C PRO A 28 -2.40 20.21 -10.33
N GLN A 29 -3.09 19.77 -11.38
CA GLN A 29 -2.58 19.85 -12.75
C GLN A 29 -2.54 21.30 -13.27
N PRO A 30 -1.55 21.68 -14.12
CA PRO A 30 -0.32 20.96 -14.42
C PRO A 30 0.60 20.93 -13.19
N TYR A 31 1.23 19.80 -12.89
CA TYR A 31 2.01 19.54 -11.67
C TYR A 31 3.11 20.59 -11.41
N GLY A 32 2.75 21.74 -10.92
CA GLY A 32 3.66 22.84 -10.54
C GLY A 32 3.42 23.36 -9.14
N SER A 33 2.26 23.02 -8.59
CA SER A 33 1.92 23.32 -7.19
C SER A 33 2.23 22.12 -6.30
N PRO A 34 2.58 22.32 -5.03
CA PRO A 34 2.85 21.23 -4.09
C PRO A 34 1.64 20.30 -3.94
N GLY A 35 1.93 19.00 -3.86
CA GLY A 35 1.01 18.00 -3.33
C GLY A 35 0.78 18.21 -1.84
N THR A 36 -0.18 17.48 -1.29
CA THR A 36 -0.55 17.65 0.11
C THR A 36 -0.48 16.33 0.85
N ILE A 37 0.14 16.32 2.03
CA ILE A 37 -0.02 15.27 3.01
C ILE A 37 -1.05 15.77 4.03
N SER A 38 -2.14 15.01 4.21
CA SER A 38 -3.21 15.36 5.16
C SER A 38 -3.33 14.31 6.25
N THR A 39 -3.52 14.77 7.49
CA THR A 39 -3.94 13.91 8.59
C THR A 39 -5.45 13.95 8.70
N LEU A 40 -6.07 12.78 8.68
CA LEU A 40 -7.51 12.59 8.80
C LEU A 40 -7.85 11.95 10.13
N VAL A 41 -8.89 12.44 10.77
CA VAL A 41 -9.40 11.88 12.04
C VAL A 41 -10.87 11.55 11.89
N HIS A 42 -11.25 10.35 12.32
CA HIS A 42 -12.65 9.94 12.43
C HIS A 42 -13.16 10.24 13.84
N THR A 43 -14.19 11.06 13.92
CA THR A 43 -14.87 11.36 15.18
C THR A 43 -15.94 10.31 15.44
N ASN A 44 -15.88 9.66 16.60
CA ASN A 44 -16.86 8.66 17.00
C ASN A 44 -18.31 9.20 16.91
N GLY A 45 -19.19 8.37 16.37
CA GLY A 45 -20.61 8.72 16.17
C GLY A 45 -20.90 9.49 14.88
N THR A 46 -19.88 9.71 14.03
CA THR A 46 -20.02 10.22 12.67
C THR A 46 -19.55 9.18 11.65
N SER A 47 -19.86 9.39 10.38
CA SER A 47 -19.26 8.63 9.26
C SER A 47 -18.20 9.45 8.51
N SER A 48 -17.76 10.59 9.07
CA SER A 48 -16.87 11.55 8.42
C SER A 48 -15.43 11.40 8.88
N LEU A 49 -14.49 11.45 7.92
CA LEU A 49 -13.06 11.67 8.15
C LEU A 49 -12.76 13.15 7.94
N GLU A 50 -12.33 13.83 9.00
CA GLU A 50 -12.04 15.27 8.96
C GLU A 50 -10.54 15.51 8.80
N VAL A 51 -10.16 16.46 7.94
CA VAL A 51 -8.77 16.91 7.79
C VAL A 51 -8.42 17.79 8.99
N THR A 52 -7.49 17.33 9.83
CA THR A 52 -7.03 18.08 11.00
C THR A 52 -5.68 18.78 10.80
N GLN A 53 -4.82 18.23 9.92
CA GLN A 53 -3.50 18.77 9.63
C GLN A 53 -3.22 18.68 8.13
N LYS A 54 -2.42 19.62 7.61
CA LYS A 54 -1.90 19.62 6.23
C LYS A 54 -0.41 19.96 6.23
N ASN A 55 0.34 19.29 5.34
CA ASN A 55 1.76 19.55 5.08
C ASN A 55 2.01 19.50 3.58
N GLN A 56 2.88 20.36 3.05
CA GLN A 56 3.22 20.46 1.63
C GLN A 56 4.73 20.35 1.35
N ASP A 57 5.46 19.80 2.30
CA ASP A 57 6.94 19.70 2.18
C ASP A 57 7.40 18.52 1.30
N CYS A 58 6.50 17.67 0.79
CA CYS A 58 6.86 16.49 0.01
C CYS A 58 7.25 16.79 -1.44
N GLY A 59 6.70 17.83 -2.05
CA GLY A 59 6.84 18.15 -3.47
C GLY A 59 5.50 18.09 -4.21
N SER A 60 5.53 18.15 -5.54
CA SER A 60 4.30 18.29 -6.35
C SER A 60 3.61 16.96 -6.64
N GLN A 61 4.36 15.87 -6.68
CA GLN A 61 3.84 14.54 -6.99
C GLN A 61 4.08 13.55 -5.85
N SER A 62 3.50 13.87 -4.69
CA SER A 62 3.58 13.04 -3.47
C SER A 62 2.93 11.67 -3.71
N SER A 63 3.71 10.67 -4.09
CA SER A 63 3.21 9.35 -4.53
C SER A 63 3.16 8.30 -3.44
N TRP A 64 4.03 8.43 -2.42
CA TRP A 64 4.20 7.41 -1.40
C TRP A 64 4.50 7.98 -0.02
N LEU A 65 3.91 7.36 0.98
CA LEU A 65 4.21 7.59 2.39
C LEU A 65 4.66 6.28 3.03
N GLU A 66 5.75 6.33 3.79
CA GLU A 66 6.20 5.24 4.64
C GLU A 66 6.34 5.73 6.07
N VAL A 67 5.59 5.12 6.98
CA VAL A 67 5.65 5.46 8.41
C VAL A 67 6.70 4.57 9.07
N SER A 68 7.60 5.16 9.87
CA SER A 68 8.60 4.39 10.62
C SER A 68 7.93 3.45 11.63
N PRO A 69 8.54 2.29 11.95
CA PRO A 69 7.97 1.34 12.90
C PRO A 69 7.69 1.92 14.29
N ASP A 70 8.50 2.89 14.73
CA ASP A 70 8.28 3.62 15.98
C ASP A 70 7.22 4.73 15.87
N LYS A 71 6.63 4.91 14.67
CA LYS A 71 5.61 5.92 14.34
C LYS A 71 6.02 7.37 14.65
N THR A 72 7.32 7.65 14.68
CA THR A 72 7.84 9.01 14.96
C THR A 72 8.24 9.76 13.68
N LYS A 73 8.34 9.06 12.55
CA LYS A 73 8.79 9.62 11.28
C LYS A 73 7.94 9.14 10.11
N VAL A 74 7.90 9.97 9.09
CA VAL A 74 7.30 9.66 7.78
C VAL A 74 8.31 9.97 6.70
N LEU A 75 8.53 9.02 5.80
CA LEU A 75 9.18 9.27 4.52
C LEU A 75 8.12 9.58 3.49
N CYS A 76 8.29 10.67 2.77
CA CYS A 76 7.46 11.00 1.63
C CYS A 76 8.31 11.03 0.36
N VAL A 77 7.76 10.46 -0.72
CA VAL A 77 8.40 10.39 -2.03
C VAL A 77 7.66 11.31 -2.99
N ASP A 78 8.42 12.20 -3.67
CA ASP A 78 7.95 13.02 -4.78
C ASP A 78 8.39 12.40 -6.10
N GLU A 79 7.46 11.83 -6.87
CA GLU A 79 7.77 11.16 -8.12
C GLU A 79 7.96 12.11 -9.31
N PHE A 80 8.20 13.39 -9.05
CA PHE A 80 8.37 14.38 -10.10
C PHE A 80 9.52 14.04 -11.06
N ASN A 81 9.35 14.37 -12.34
CA ASN A 81 10.32 14.13 -13.39
C ASN A 81 10.74 15.50 -13.99
N PRO A 82 12.01 15.77 -14.30
CA PRO A 82 13.19 14.88 -14.37
C PRO A 82 13.90 14.62 -13.04
N THR A 83 13.56 15.31 -11.97
CA THR A 83 14.23 15.19 -10.66
C THR A 83 13.18 15.04 -9.58
N GLY A 84 13.13 13.88 -8.95
CA GLY A 84 12.30 13.63 -7.79
C GLY A 84 12.98 13.96 -6.46
N SER A 85 12.30 13.68 -5.37
CA SER A 85 12.87 13.81 -4.04
C SER A 85 12.32 12.84 -3.03
N ILE A 86 13.06 12.69 -1.93
CA ILE A 86 12.59 12.04 -0.72
C ILE A 86 12.70 13.03 0.44
N THR A 87 11.60 13.18 1.18
CA THR A 87 11.53 14.05 2.35
C THR A 87 11.28 13.22 3.59
N MET A 88 12.06 13.42 4.62
CA MET A 88 11.83 12.89 5.95
C MET A 88 11.13 13.94 6.80
N LEU A 89 10.03 13.55 7.42
CA LEU A 89 9.21 14.37 8.29
C LEU A 89 9.16 13.71 9.68
N SER A 90 9.17 14.51 10.76
CA SER A 90 8.74 14.02 12.07
C SER A 90 7.24 13.94 12.14
N LEU A 91 6.74 13.00 12.92
CA LEU A 91 5.31 12.78 13.17
C LEU A 91 5.08 12.85 14.68
N ASP A 92 4.20 13.76 15.12
CA ASP A 92 3.81 13.83 16.54
C ASP A 92 2.51 13.04 16.81
N SER A 93 2.12 12.98 18.08
CA SER A 93 0.92 12.26 18.52
C SER A 93 -0.38 12.81 17.94
N GLU A 94 -0.41 14.06 17.52
CA GLU A 94 -1.57 14.71 16.91
C GLU A 94 -1.62 14.51 15.38
N GLY A 95 -0.59 13.86 14.83
CA GLY A 95 -0.47 13.64 13.38
C GLY A 95 0.10 14.84 12.63
N LYS A 96 0.69 15.82 13.33
CA LYS A 96 1.37 16.94 12.71
C LYS A 96 2.72 16.52 12.18
N LEU A 97 3.01 16.93 10.97
CA LEU A 97 4.25 16.67 10.27
C LEU A 97 5.15 17.91 10.25
N THR A 98 6.45 17.70 10.51
CA THR A 98 7.45 18.75 10.41
C THR A 98 8.67 18.23 9.65
N LYS A 99 9.11 18.97 8.63
CA LYS A 99 10.25 18.60 7.79
C LYS A 99 11.54 18.49 8.60
N LEU A 100 12.20 17.35 8.48
CA LEU A 100 13.52 17.08 9.08
C LEU A 100 14.64 17.22 8.05
N SER A 101 14.46 16.60 6.88
CA SER A 101 15.46 16.60 5.81
C SER A 101 14.83 16.35 4.46
N ASN A 102 15.56 16.65 3.39
CA ASN A 102 15.18 16.35 2.02
C ASN A 102 16.42 15.97 1.23
N ALA A 103 16.27 15.06 0.30
CA ALA A 103 17.29 14.67 -0.66
C ALA A 103 16.69 14.56 -2.05
N SER A 104 17.38 15.13 -3.05
CA SER A 104 17.03 14.96 -4.45
C SER A 104 17.35 13.54 -4.90
N THR A 105 16.55 13.04 -5.82
CA THR A 105 16.72 11.72 -6.43
C THR A 105 16.73 11.85 -7.95
N LEU A 106 17.00 10.76 -8.65
CA LEU A 106 16.66 10.66 -10.07
C LEU A 106 15.14 10.81 -10.22
N GLY A 107 14.68 11.24 -11.40
CA GLY A 107 13.26 11.45 -11.66
C GLY A 107 12.42 10.17 -11.47
N GLY A 108 11.17 10.35 -11.08
CA GLY A 108 10.17 9.30 -10.93
C GLY A 108 10.39 8.25 -9.84
N PRO A 109 10.92 8.57 -8.65
CA PRO A 109 10.85 7.65 -7.53
C PRO A 109 9.38 7.47 -7.13
N VAL A 110 8.90 6.23 -6.95
CA VAL A 110 7.48 5.99 -6.68
C VAL A 110 7.19 5.33 -5.35
N SER A 111 8.18 4.76 -4.67
CA SER A 111 8.02 4.21 -3.33
C SER A 111 9.32 4.21 -2.53
N SER A 112 9.19 4.08 -1.22
CA SER A 112 10.29 3.91 -0.27
C SER A 112 9.94 2.87 0.78
N ALA A 113 10.96 2.31 1.44
CA ALA A 113 10.79 1.44 2.59
C ALA A 113 11.95 1.63 3.58
N PHE A 114 11.64 1.62 4.87
CA PHE A 114 12.66 1.49 5.91
C PHE A 114 13.21 0.06 5.93
N PHE A 115 14.50 -0.09 6.15
CA PHE A 115 15.12 -1.39 6.32
C PHE A 115 16.40 -1.31 7.15
N GLY A 116 16.92 -2.48 7.56
CA GLY A 116 18.12 -2.57 8.36
C GLY A 116 17.83 -2.85 9.82
N LYS A 117 18.89 -2.95 10.63
CA LYS A 117 18.78 -2.97 12.06
C LYS A 117 18.44 -1.55 12.50
N ASP A 118 17.39 -1.40 13.30
CA ASP A 118 16.92 -0.10 13.81
C ASP A 118 16.45 0.87 12.71
N ASP A 119 15.97 0.35 11.55
CA ASP A 119 15.46 1.15 10.42
C ASP A 119 16.40 2.25 9.95
N SER A 120 17.70 1.99 10.07
CA SER A 120 18.78 2.95 9.79
C SER A 120 19.05 3.18 8.30
N SER A 121 18.32 2.48 7.42
CA SER A 121 18.52 2.53 5.98
C SER A 121 17.20 2.68 5.24
N ILE A 122 17.25 3.31 4.06
CA ILE A 122 16.10 3.57 3.21
C ILE A 122 16.35 2.96 1.84
N ALA A 123 15.39 2.16 1.35
CA ALA A 123 15.35 1.72 -0.04
C ALA A 123 14.43 2.64 -0.84
N LEU A 124 14.90 3.10 -1.99
CA LEU A 124 14.12 3.88 -2.95
C LEU A 124 13.93 3.12 -4.24
N ALA A 125 12.74 3.21 -4.81
CA ALA A 125 12.42 2.69 -6.10
C ALA A 125 12.51 3.80 -7.15
N HIS A 126 13.40 3.67 -8.15
CA HIS A 126 13.66 4.65 -9.19
C HIS A 126 13.29 4.17 -10.58
N ILE A 127 13.10 5.11 -11.51
CA ILE A 127 12.95 4.85 -12.95
C ILE A 127 14.22 4.19 -13.51
N ALA A 128 14.03 3.21 -14.40
CA ALA A 128 15.05 2.63 -15.27
C ALA A 128 14.52 2.55 -16.71
N ASN A 129 15.38 2.48 -17.73
CA ASN A 129 14.96 2.46 -19.13
C ASN A 129 14.07 1.26 -19.47
N ALA A 130 12.95 1.52 -20.16
CA ALA A 130 11.92 0.56 -20.53
C ALA A 130 12.02 0.06 -21.98
N SER A 131 11.38 -1.09 -22.23
CA SER A 131 11.41 -1.77 -23.54
C SER A 131 10.08 -1.82 -24.30
N VAL A 132 8.97 -1.25 -23.78
CA VAL A 132 7.64 -1.33 -24.43
C VAL A 132 6.99 0.05 -24.58
N PRO A 133 6.56 0.46 -25.83
CA PRO A 133 5.96 1.77 -26.07
C PRO A 133 4.55 1.92 -25.48
N ALA A 134 4.14 3.16 -25.22
CA ALA A 134 2.80 3.64 -24.84
C ALA A 134 2.33 3.53 -23.40
N ARG A 135 2.80 2.58 -22.58
CA ARG A 135 2.57 2.52 -21.11
C ARG A 135 3.81 2.04 -20.33
N GLN A 136 4.87 1.78 -21.05
CA GLN A 136 6.21 1.47 -20.58
C GLN A 136 7.23 2.29 -21.36
N ASP A 137 6.92 3.55 -21.64
CA ASP A 137 7.82 4.52 -22.27
C ASP A 137 9.08 4.76 -21.42
N THR A 138 8.94 4.58 -20.12
CA THR A 138 10.03 4.52 -19.13
C THR A 138 9.74 3.44 -18.10
N ALA A 139 10.79 2.79 -17.58
CA ALA A 139 10.64 1.78 -16.55
C ALA A 139 10.41 2.44 -15.19
N HIS A 140 9.24 2.27 -14.63
CA HIS A 140 8.90 2.74 -13.28
C HIS A 140 9.13 1.64 -12.26
N VAL A 141 10.06 1.82 -11.32
CA VAL A 141 10.25 0.89 -10.21
C VAL A 141 9.24 1.24 -9.12
N HIS A 142 8.20 0.43 -8.94
CA HIS A 142 7.07 0.76 -8.07
C HIS A 142 7.24 0.36 -6.62
N GLN A 143 8.11 -0.61 -6.30
CA GLN A 143 8.27 -1.07 -4.92
C GLN A 143 9.66 -1.66 -4.67
N ALA A 144 10.14 -1.52 -3.44
CA ALA A 144 11.32 -2.19 -2.90
C ALA A 144 10.96 -2.93 -1.60
N PRO A 145 10.19 -4.05 -1.66
CA PRO A 145 9.77 -4.75 -0.46
C PRO A 145 10.96 -5.34 0.26
N PRO A 146 11.14 -5.07 1.57
CA PRO A 146 12.11 -5.77 2.39
C PRO A 146 11.61 -7.20 2.62
N ARG A 147 12.53 -8.18 2.56
CA ARG A 147 12.23 -9.57 2.89
C ARG A 147 12.06 -9.74 4.41
N PRO A 148 11.07 -10.51 4.90
CA PRO A 148 11.04 -10.94 6.29
C PRO A 148 12.22 -11.87 6.61
N LEU A 149 13.01 -11.52 7.64
CA LEU A 149 13.92 -12.36 8.41
C LEU A 149 14.92 -13.31 7.69
N TRP A 150 16.12 -12.80 7.32
CA TRP A 150 17.39 -13.55 7.33
C TRP A 150 18.58 -12.58 7.14
N PRO A 151 19.84 -12.93 7.55
CA PRO A 151 20.96 -11.97 7.53
C PRO A 151 21.43 -11.51 6.14
N ILE A 152 20.96 -12.14 5.07
CA ILE A 152 21.18 -11.67 3.70
C ILE A 152 19.84 -11.12 3.21
N ARG A 153 19.70 -9.80 3.13
CA ARG A 153 18.48 -9.13 2.66
C ARG A 153 18.62 -8.81 1.18
N PRO A 154 18.04 -9.59 0.26
CA PRO A 154 17.86 -9.11 -1.09
C PRO A 154 16.72 -8.07 -1.08
N SER A 155 17.01 -6.82 -1.42
CA SER A 155 15.99 -5.88 -1.81
C SER A 155 15.63 -6.18 -3.26
N SER A 156 14.42 -6.63 -3.52
CA SER A 156 13.92 -6.76 -4.88
C SER A 156 13.43 -5.41 -5.37
N ARG A 157 13.83 -5.02 -6.57
CA ARG A 157 13.28 -3.86 -7.29
C ARG A 157 12.47 -4.39 -8.46
N ILE A 158 11.25 -3.90 -8.58
CA ILE A 158 10.29 -4.33 -9.59
C ILE A 158 10.06 -3.16 -10.52
N LEU A 159 10.32 -3.26 -11.79
CA LEU A 159 9.52 -2.81 -12.92
C LEU A 159 10.21 -2.28 -14.18
N GLY A 160 9.40 -2.25 -15.25
CA GLY A 160 9.52 -1.47 -16.50
C GLY A 160 10.13 -2.22 -17.65
N ALA A 161 10.75 -3.35 -17.39
CA ALA A 161 11.33 -4.20 -18.43
C ALA A 161 10.85 -5.65 -18.28
N ASP A 162 9.65 -5.87 -17.69
CA ASP A 162 9.15 -7.18 -17.30
C ASP A 162 10.16 -7.98 -16.43
N LEU A 163 10.87 -7.25 -15.55
CA LEU A 163 11.92 -7.79 -14.69
C LEU A 163 11.71 -7.38 -13.24
N VAL A 164 11.95 -8.32 -12.33
CA VAL A 164 12.15 -8.05 -10.91
C VAL A 164 13.64 -8.12 -10.64
N ARG A 165 14.29 -6.97 -10.42
CA ARG A 165 15.71 -6.91 -10.08
C ARG A 165 15.91 -7.28 -8.61
N ILE A 166 16.95 -8.06 -8.35
CA ILE A 166 17.26 -8.59 -7.02
C ILE A 166 18.63 -8.06 -6.61
N TYR A 167 18.72 -7.56 -5.38
CA TYR A 167 19.98 -7.05 -4.84
C TYR A 167 20.26 -7.68 -3.49
N GLY A 168 21.46 -8.24 -3.35
CA GLY A 168 22.03 -8.56 -2.05
C GLY A 168 22.48 -7.26 -1.36
N VAL A 169 22.13 -7.10 -0.09
CA VAL A 169 22.52 -5.93 0.72
C VAL A 169 23.60 -6.32 1.70
N GLY A 170 24.81 -5.81 1.51
CA GLY A 170 25.90 -5.91 2.47
C GLY A 170 25.70 -4.90 3.60
N LEU A 171 25.14 -5.33 4.75
CA LEU A 171 24.82 -4.43 5.88
C LEU A 171 26.06 -3.76 6.48
N ALA A 172 27.21 -4.47 6.51
CA ALA A 172 28.42 -3.95 7.12
C ALA A 172 29.09 -2.83 6.29
N ASN A 173 29.07 -2.98 4.97
CA ASN A 173 29.73 -2.07 4.03
C ASN A 173 28.76 -1.23 3.21
N LYS A 174 27.44 -1.34 3.48
CA LYS A 174 26.36 -0.64 2.76
C LYS A 174 26.41 -0.86 1.24
N SER A 175 26.90 -2.01 0.79
CA SER A 175 26.99 -2.35 -0.63
C SER A 175 25.70 -2.97 -1.14
N LEU A 176 25.42 -2.79 -2.44
CA LEU A 176 24.38 -3.49 -3.18
C LEU A 176 25.06 -4.35 -4.24
N THR A 177 24.73 -5.64 -4.27
CA THR A 177 25.21 -6.59 -5.28
C THR A 177 24.02 -7.10 -6.08
N GLU A 178 24.01 -6.83 -7.38
CA GLU A 178 22.92 -7.31 -8.25
C GLU A 178 23.00 -8.82 -8.40
N GLN A 179 21.85 -9.47 -8.30
CA GLN A 179 21.65 -10.91 -8.44
C GLN A 179 20.84 -11.20 -9.71
N PRO A 180 20.80 -12.45 -10.20
CA PRO A 180 19.96 -12.82 -11.33
C PRO A 180 18.50 -12.34 -11.12
N PRO A 181 17.91 -11.61 -12.09
CA PRO A 181 16.56 -11.08 -11.94
C PRO A 181 15.50 -12.17 -12.15
N LEU A 182 14.34 -12.02 -11.52
CA LEU A 182 13.13 -12.76 -11.92
C LEU A 182 12.55 -12.11 -13.18
N LYS A 183 12.39 -12.91 -14.24
CA LYS A 183 11.78 -12.46 -15.51
C LYS A 183 10.28 -12.73 -15.46
N ALA A 184 9.49 -11.67 -15.60
CA ALA A 184 8.06 -11.78 -15.84
C ALA A 184 7.77 -12.10 -17.31
N LYS A 185 6.56 -12.55 -17.59
CA LYS A 185 6.10 -12.72 -18.99
C LYS A 185 6.02 -11.36 -19.68
N ALA A 186 6.36 -11.32 -20.95
CA ALA A 186 6.38 -10.07 -21.73
C ALA A 186 4.99 -9.39 -21.73
N GLY A 187 4.96 -8.09 -21.44
CA GLY A 187 3.74 -7.30 -21.37
C GLY A 187 2.93 -7.47 -20.08
N TYR A 188 3.41 -8.22 -19.09
CA TYR A 188 2.70 -8.37 -17.82
C TYR A 188 2.81 -7.12 -16.94
N GLY A 189 3.93 -6.40 -16.95
CA GLY A 189 4.14 -5.20 -16.17
C GLY A 189 4.13 -5.48 -14.65
N PRO A 190 5.14 -6.17 -14.10
CA PRO A 190 5.23 -6.41 -12.67
C PRO A 190 5.25 -5.07 -11.91
N ARG A 191 4.47 -4.92 -10.85
CA ARG A 191 4.27 -3.66 -10.15
C ARG A 191 4.60 -3.71 -8.66
N HIS A 192 3.85 -4.49 -7.90
CA HIS A 192 4.03 -4.68 -6.46
C HIS A 192 4.11 -6.15 -6.13
N ALA A 193 4.73 -6.49 -4.98
CA ALA A 193 4.83 -7.87 -4.54
C ALA A 193 4.79 -7.96 -3.02
N VAL A 194 4.35 -9.12 -2.54
CA VAL A 194 4.44 -9.48 -1.14
C VAL A 194 5.09 -10.84 -0.99
N PHE A 195 5.96 -10.96 0.01
CA PHE A 195 6.42 -12.27 0.48
C PHE A 195 5.44 -12.79 1.52
N TRP A 196 5.11 -14.04 1.40
CA TRP A 196 4.24 -14.74 2.34
C TRP A 196 4.91 -16.02 2.85
N GLN A 197 4.78 -16.26 4.14
CA GLN A 197 5.39 -17.42 4.80
C GLN A 197 4.31 -18.18 5.57
N PRO A 198 3.90 -19.38 5.10
CA PRO A 198 2.97 -20.21 5.85
C PRO A 198 3.51 -20.46 7.25
N ASP A 199 2.70 -20.29 8.29
CA ASP A 199 3.07 -20.50 9.70
C ASP A 199 4.37 -19.81 10.13
N GLY A 200 4.78 -18.73 9.44
CA GLY A 200 6.01 -17.99 9.72
C GLY A 200 7.30 -18.76 9.46
N LYS A 201 7.25 -19.84 8.67
CA LYS A 201 8.43 -20.67 8.32
C LYS A 201 9.29 -20.00 7.25
N PRO A 202 10.49 -19.50 7.55
CA PRO A 202 11.33 -18.78 6.58
C PRO A 202 11.73 -19.59 5.35
N TRP A 203 11.83 -20.93 5.49
CA TRP A 203 12.22 -21.85 4.41
C TRP A 203 11.08 -22.19 3.45
N ASP A 204 9.84 -21.83 3.80
CA ASP A 204 8.66 -22.01 2.97
C ASP A 204 8.09 -20.64 2.54
N THR A 205 8.91 -19.88 1.85
CA THR A 205 8.53 -18.54 1.39
C THR A 205 7.89 -18.59 0.01
N LYS A 206 6.78 -17.91 -0.14
CA LYS A 206 6.12 -17.62 -1.42
C LYS A 206 6.30 -16.15 -1.77
N LEU A 207 6.36 -15.85 -3.06
CA LEU A 207 6.26 -14.50 -3.60
C LEU A 207 4.97 -14.40 -4.40
N PHE A 208 4.11 -13.44 -4.06
CA PHE A 208 2.96 -13.05 -4.87
C PHE A 208 3.28 -11.74 -5.57
N LEU A 209 3.46 -11.81 -6.88
CA LEU A 209 3.84 -10.69 -7.73
C LEU A 209 2.64 -10.18 -8.52
N LEU A 210 2.22 -8.96 -8.22
CA LEU A 210 1.12 -8.28 -8.89
C LEU A 210 1.61 -7.63 -10.19
N HIS A 211 0.89 -7.88 -11.28
CA HIS A 211 1.17 -7.36 -12.60
C HIS A 211 0.09 -6.34 -13.03
N GLU A 212 0.51 -5.10 -13.27
CA GLU A 212 -0.40 -4.00 -13.61
C GLU A 212 -1.10 -4.21 -14.94
N LEU A 213 -0.35 -4.58 -15.99
CA LEU A 213 -0.86 -4.59 -17.35
C LEU A 213 -1.66 -5.84 -17.67
N SER A 214 -1.24 -7.00 -17.14
CA SER A 214 -1.98 -8.25 -17.32
C SER A 214 -3.13 -8.42 -16.33
N ASN A 215 -3.21 -7.59 -15.28
CA ASN A 215 -4.19 -7.73 -14.20
C ASN A 215 -4.17 -9.11 -13.55
N LYS A 216 -2.97 -9.61 -13.27
CA LYS A 216 -2.77 -10.93 -12.66
C LYS A 216 -1.84 -10.86 -11.45
N ILE A 217 -2.03 -11.77 -10.51
CA ILE A 217 -1.02 -12.14 -9.52
C ILE A 217 -0.36 -13.41 -10.01
N VAL A 218 0.97 -13.41 -10.11
CA VAL A 218 1.76 -14.63 -10.35
C VAL A 218 2.42 -15.05 -9.05
N SER A 219 2.25 -16.29 -8.70
CA SER A 219 2.79 -16.89 -7.49
C SER A 219 4.04 -17.70 -7.78
N TYR A 220 5.03 -17.59 -6.88
CA TYR A 220 6.30 -18.33 -6.96
C TYR A 220 6.65 -18.95 -5.63
N ASN A 221 7.17 -20.18 -5.67
CA ASN A 221 7.97 -20.72 -4.57
C ASN A 221 9.35 -20.05 -4.60
N VAL A 222 9.85 -19.64 -3.43
CA VAL A 222 11.14 -18.97 -3.29
C VAL A 222 12.11 -19.90 -2.59
N THR A 223 13.24 -20.20 -3.21
CA THR A 223 14.33 -20.96 -2.62
C THR A 223 15.56 -20.10 -2.40
N TYR A 224 16.41 -20.53 -1.48
CA TYR A 224 17.59 -19.81 -1.01
C TYR A 224 18.83 -20.68 -1.21
N PRO A 225 19.50 -20.61 -2.38
CA PRO A 225 20.70 -21.37 -2.64
C PRO A 225 21.82 -21.05 -1.63
N GLU A 226 22.65 -22.03 -1.28
CA GLU A 226 23.80 -21.85 -0.38
C GLU A 226 24.82 -20.83 -0.92
N CYS A 227 24.95 -20.73 -2.24
CA CYS A 227 25.78 -19.72 -2.90
C CYS A 227 25.22 -18.30 -2.85
N GLY A 228 24.04 -18.10 -2.24
CA GLY A 228 23.32 -16.83 -2.14
C GLY A 228 22.36 -16.56 -3.30
N GLY A 229 21.61 -15.47 -3.20
CA GLY A 229 20.58 -15.09 -4.16
C GLY A 229 19.21 -15.67 -3.83
N LEU A 230 18.32 -15.60 -4.81
CA LEU A 230 16.96 -16.15 -4.76
C LEU A 230 16.68 -16.90 -6.06
N GLU A 231 16.02 -18.02 -5.95
CA GLU A 231 15.47 -18.75 -7.08
C GLU A 231 13.94 -18.79 -6.96
N PHE A 232 13.25 -18.73 -8.10
CA PHE A 232 11.82 -18.66 -8.18
C PHE A 232 11.29 -19.76 -9.09
N ALA A 233 10.34 -20.54 -8.57
CA ALA A 233 9.59 -21.53 -9.34
C ALA A 233 8.12 -21.08 -9.40
N GLU A 234 7.63 -20.78 -10.62
CA GLU A 234 6.24 -20.36 -10.83
C GLU A 234 5.28 -21.47 -10.38
N VAL A 235 4.26 -21.09 -9.61
CA VAL A 235 3.22 -21.99 -9.10
C VAL A 235 1.92 -21.82 -9.88
N GLY A 236 1.55 -20.58 -10.22
CA GLY A 236 0.33 -20.30 -10.97
C GLY A 236 0.05 -18.82 -11.16
N GLU A 237 -0.98 -18.53 -11.95
CA GLU A 237 -1.48 -17.19 -12.25
C GLU A 237 -2.91 -17.05 -11.82
N PHE A 238 -3.26 -15.92 -11.20
CA PHE A 238 -4.58 -15.64 -10.63
C PHE A 238 -5.08 -14.31 -11.17
N SER A 239 -6.30 -14.33 -11.76
CA SER A 239 -6.94 -13.13 -12.28
C SER A 239 -7.34 -12.18 -11.14
N MET A 240 -7.13 -10.88 -11.36
CA MET A 240 -7.60 -9.82 -10.48
C MET A 240 -9.11 -9.55 -10.60
N PHE A 241 -9.81 -10.29 -11.47
CA PHE A 241 -11.24 -10.13 -11.77
C PHE A 241 -12.05 -11.43 -11.56
N GLY A 242 -11.44 -12.43 -10.88
CA GLY A 242 -12.06 -13.77 -10.74
C GLY A 242 -12.23 -14.42 -12.11
N ASP A 243 -13.44 -14.89 -12.41
CA ASP A 243 -13.79 -15.54 -13.69
C ASP A 243 -14.15 -14.53 -14.80
N LYS A 244 -14.07 -13.22 -14.54
CA LYS A 244 -14.40 -12.18 -15.52
C LYS A 244 -13.16 -11.74 -16.27
N GLU A 245 -13.33 -11.35 -17.55
CA GLU A 245 -12.28 -10.70 -18.32
C GLU A 245 -12.02 -9.29 -17.76
N PRO A 246 -10.74 -8.88 -17.67
CA PRO A 246 -10.39 -7.51 -17.28
C PRO A 246 -10.99 -6.50 -18.26
N PRO A 247 -11.69 -5.44 -17.80
CA PRO A 247 -12.11 -4.36 -18.67
C PRO A 247 -10.93 -3.69 -19.37
N ALA A 248 -11.15 -3.16 -20.57
CA ALA A 248 -10.12 -2.45 -21.32
C ALA A 248 -9.62 -1.23 -20.50
N GLY A 249 -8.31 -1.09 -20.40
CA GLY A 249 -7.68 -0.01 -19.62
C GLY A 249 -7.52 -0.31 -18.13
N ALA A 250 -8.05 -1.42 -17.64
CA ALA A 250 -7.82 -1.87 -16.27
C ALA A 250 -6.34 -1.98 -15.93
N GLY A 251 -5.98 -1.66 -14.70
CA GLY A 251 -4.62 -1.81 -14.19
C GLY A 251 -4.61 -2.15 -12.70
N ALA A 252 -4.05 -3.30 -12.36
CA ALA A 252 -3.83 -3.67 -10.96
C ALA A 252 -2.88 -2.67 -10.28
N ALA A 253 -3.07 -2.42 -8.97
CA ALA A 253 -2.33 -1.37 -8.29
C ALA A 253 -1.57 -1.85 -7.05
N GLU A 254 -2.24 -2.07 -5.95
CA GLU A 254 -1.61 -2.43 -4.69
C GLU A 254 -1.86 -3.89 -4.35
N ILE A 255 -0.92 -4.49 -3.64
CA ILE A 255 -1.06 -5.82 -3.04
C ILE A 255 -0.45 -5.82 -1.64
N LEU A 256 -1.20 -6.31 -0.66
CA LEU A 256 -0.76 -6.44 0.72
C LEU A 256 -1.15 -7.80 1.28
N THR A 257 -0.34 -8.30 2.21
CA THR A 257 -0.71 -9.39 3.11
C THR A 257 -1.45 -8.81 4.31
N SER A 258 -2.53 -9.44 4.74
CA SER A 258 -3.20 -9.05 5.98
C SER A 258 -2.27 -9.23 7.19
N PRO A 259 -2.39 -8.40 8.26
CA PRO A 259 -1.50 -8.46 9.42
C PRO A 259 -1.46 -9.83 10.11
N ASP A 260 -2.56 -10.58 10.07
CA ASP A 260 -2.68 -11.96 10.57
C ASP A 260 -2.10 -13.02 9.62
N ASN A 261 -1.52 -12.61 8.50
CA ASN A 261 -0.89 -13.47 7.48
C ASN A 261 -1.85 -14.49 6.81
N LYS A 262 -3.19 -14.30 6.95
CA LYS A 262 -4.20 -15.25 6.43
C LYS A 262 -4.67 -14.95 5.01
N PHE A 263 -4.55 -13.68 4.56
CA PHE A 263 -5.12 -13.23 3.28
C PHE A 263 -4.16 -12.35 2.49
N ILE A 264 -4.30 -12.43 1.16
CA ILE A 264 -3.68 -11.53 0.19
C ILE A 264 -4.79 -10.65 -0.38
N ILE A 265 -4.61 -9.34 -0.30
CA ILE A 265 -5.59 -8.35 -0.74
C ILE A 265 -4.93 -7.49 -1.82
N ALA A 266 -5.67 -7.18 -2.89
CA ALA A 266 -5.15 -6.35 -3.96
C ALA A 266 -6.22 -5.43 -4.56
N SER A 267 -5.81 -4.34 -5.23
CA SER A 267 -6.70 -3.35 -5.83
C SER A 267 -6.60 -3.29 -7.34
N ASN A 268 -7.74 -3.01 -8.01
CA ASN A 268 -7.84 -2.74 -9.45
C ASN A 268 -8.21 -1.28 -9.69
N ARG A 269 -7.69 -0.69 -10.75
CA ARG A 269 -7.92 0.69 -11.17
C ARG A 269 -8.52 0.76 -12.57
N LEU A 270 -9.30 1.83 -12.83
CA LEU A 270 -9.84 2.16 -14.15
C LEU A 270 -10.68 1.04 -14.76
N ALA A 271 -11.35 0.29 -13.91
CA ALA A 271 -12.20 -0.84 -14.23
C ALA A 271 -13.47 -0.81 -13.37
N PRO A 272 -14.38 0.16 -13.58
CA PRO A 272 -15.54 0.33 -12.73
C PRO A 272 -16.47 -0.88 -12.85
N MET A 273 -16.55 -1.65 -11.79
CA MET A 273 -17.40 -2.84 -11.70
C MET A 273 -18.63 -2.61 -10.83
N PHE A 274 -18.62 -1.55 -10.03
CA PHE A 274 -19.63 -1.25 -9.03
C PHE A 274 -20.13 0.18 -9.15
N THR A 275 -21.30 0.41 -8.57
CA THR A 275 -21.88 1.73 -8.34
C THR A 275 -22.20 1.82 -6.85
N VAL A 276 -21.63 2.81 -6.18
CA VAL A 276 -21.72 3.00 -4.72
C VAL A 276 -22.30 4.38 -4.38
N PRO A 277 -22.82 4.58 -3.15
CA PRO A 277 -23.16 5.92 -2.66
C PRO A 277 -21.93 6.85 -2.72
N ASN A 278 -22.21 8.16 -2.90
CA ASN A 278 -21.18 9.18 -2.85
C ASN A 278 -20.51 9.20 -1.46
N ALA A 279 -19.20 9.42 -1.40
CA ALA A 279 -18.47 9.57 -0.14
C ALA A 279 -18.88 10.84 0.65
N ASP A 280 -19.39 11.88 -0.03
CA ASP A 280 -20.04 13.03 0.60
C ASP A 280 -21.46 12.63 1.03
N PRO A 281 -21.76 12.54 2.34
CA PRO A 281 -23.09 12.15 2.81
C PRO A 281 -24.21 13.15 2.48
N LYS A 282 -23.86 14.36 2.02
CA LYS A 282 -24.81 15.37 1.56
C LYS A 282 -25.15 15.23 0.06
N ASN A 283 -24.42 14.38 -0.64
CA ASN A 283 -24.59 14.14 -2.07
C ASN A 283 -25.24 12.76 -2.28
N GLU A 284 -26.53 12.73 -2.55
CA GLU A 284 -27.32 11.51 -2.76
C GLU A 284 -27.02 10.80 -4.08
N THR A 285 -26.15 11.34 -4.94
CA THR A 285 -25.78 10.68 -6.20
C THR A 285 -24.97 9.43 -5.92
N LYS A 286 -25.01 8.51 -6.88
CA LYS A 286 -24.12 7.34 -6.88
C LYS A 286 -22.93 7.59 -7.80
N ILE A 287 -21.77 7.05 -7.41
CA ILE A 287 -20.53 7.13 -8.18
C ILE A 287 -20.08 5.76 -8.64
N GLN A 288 -19.30 5.72 -9.72
CA GLN A 288 -18.62 4.50 -10.17
C GLN A 288 -17.53 4.12 -9.17
N SER A 289 -17.30 2.83 -9.01
CA SER A 289 -16.26 2.30 -8.15
C SER A 289 -15.49 1.18 -8.85
N ASP A 290 -14.18 1.25 -8.74
CA ASP A 290 -13.24 0.16 -8.97
C ASP A 290 -13.34 -0.87 -7.84
N SER A 291 -12.41 -1.83 -7.79
CA SER A 291 -12.55 -2.99 -6.90
C SER A 291 -11.32 -3.27 -6.03
N ILE A 292 -11.59 -3.92 -4.92
CA ILE A 292 -10.63 -4.65 -4.07
C ILE A 292 -10.95 -6.13 -4.18
N ILE A 293 -9.94 -6.97 -4.32
CA ILE A 293 -10.05 -8.43 -4.38
C ILE A 293 -9.30 -9.05 -3.21
N THR A 294 -9.88 -10.08 -2.61
CA THR A 294 -9.28 -10.84 -1.52
C THR A 294 -9.08 -12.29 -1.93
N PHE A 295 -7.91 -12.83 -1.63
CA PHE A 295 -7.55 -14.24 -1.78
C PHE A 295 -7.09 -14.82 -0.46
N LYS A 296 -7.28 -16.12 -0.29
CA LYS A 296 -6.66 -16.93 0.75
C LYS A 296 -5.46 -17.67 0.16
N PRO A 297 -4.23 -17.40 0.61
CA PRO A 297 -3.05 -18.14 0.16
C PRO A 297 -3.04 -19.55 0.77
N LEU A 298 -2.62 -20.54 -0.02
CA LEU A 298 -2.43 -21.91 0.40
C LEU A 298 -0.94 -22.23 0.51
N GLU A 299 -0.57 -23.22 1.33
CA GLU A 299 0.82 -23.67 1.49
C GLU A 299 1.47 -24.08 0.16
N SER A 300 0.66 -24.59 -0.79
CA SER A 300 1.12 -24.89 -2.15
C SER A 300 1.58 -23.65 -2.94
N GLY A 301 1.23 -22.45 -2.48
CA GLY A 301 1.41 -21.19 -3.21
C GLY A 301 0.22 -20.84 -4.13
N GLN A 302 -0.81 -21.68 -4.18
CA GLN A 302 -2.06 -21.35 -4.87
C GLN A 302 -2.83 -20.27 -4.10
N LEU A 303 -3.68 -19.51 -4.81
CA LEU A 303 -4.58 -18.53 -4.24
C LEU A 303 -6.03 -18.99 -4.43
N GLU A 304 -6.76 -19.11 -3.34
CA GLU A 304 -8.19 -19.36 -3.33
C GLU A 304 -8.94 -18.03 -3.33
N PHE A 305 -9.85 -17.84 -4.29
CA PHE A 305 -10.66 -16.62 -4.37
C PHE A 305 -11.65 -16.54 -3.20
N VAL A 306 -11.67 -15.39 -2.52
CA VAL A 306 -12.61 -15.12 -1.42
C VAL A 306 -13.73 -14.22 -1.91
N GLU A 307 -13.39 -13.03 -2.42
CA GLU A 307 -14.37 -12.05 -2.89
C GLU A 307 -13.72 -10.96 -3.78
N ILE A 308 -14.59 -10.23 -4.49
CA ILE A 308 -14.29 -8.95 -5.12
C ILE A 308 -15.37 -7.96 -4.75
N VAL A 309 -14.99 -6.79 -4.20
CA VAL A 309 -15.90 -5.79 -3.65
C VAL A 309 -15.54 -4.38 -4.14
N ALA A 310 -16.46 -3.43 -3.97
CA ALA A 310 -16.23 -2.04 -4.33
C ALA A 310 -15.13 -1.41 -3.47
N SER A 311 -14.26 -0.60 -4.10
CA SER A 311 -13.23 0.20 -3.42
C SER A 311 -13.76 1.49 -2.78
N GLY A 312 -15.01 1.88 -3.07
CA GLY A 312 -15.62 3.13 -2.62
C GLY A 312 -15.38 4.32 -3.54
N GLY A 313 -14.78 4.11 -4.71
CA GLY A 313 -14.48 5.14 -5.70
C GLY A 313 -13.61 4.62 -6.84
N MET A 314 -13.09 5.54 -7.62
CA MET A 314 -12.28 5.26 -8.79
C MET A 314 -10.79 5.50 -8.53
N LYS A 315 -9.94 4.66 -9.15
CA LYS A 315 -8.48 4.72 -9.08
C LYS A 315 -7.94 4.46 -7.66
N PRO A 316 -8.26 3.30 -7.02
CA PRO A 316 -7.68 2.88 -5.74
C PRO A 316 -6.19 2.54 -5.92
N ARG A 317 -5.33 3.58 -5.95
CA ARG A 317 -3.88 3.41 -6.15
C ARG A 317 -3.22 2.71 -4.98
N HIS A 318 -3.71 2.96 -3.77
CA HIS A 318 -3.21 2.39 -2.53
C HIS A 318 -4.34 2.14 -1.55
N PHE A 319 -4.17 1.13 -0.73
CA PHE A 319 -4.98 0.87 0.46
C PHE A 319 -4.06 0.42 1.61
N ASN A 320 -4.56 0.48 2.83
CA ASN A 320 -3.81 0.02 3.99
C ASN A 320 -4.74 -0.65 4.99
N LEU A 321 -4.22 -1.62 5.75
CA LEU A 321 -4.91 -2.23 6.87
C LEU A 321 -4.36 -1.66 8.18
N ASN A 322 -5.23 -1.54 9.20
CA ASN A 322 -4.76 -1.25 10.55
C ASN A 322 -4.02 -2.46 11.14
N THR A 323 -3.33 -2.27 12.25
CA THR A 323 -2.50 -3.30 12.89
C THR A 323 -3.29 -4.57 13.27
N LYS A 324 -4.57 -4.43 13.64
CA LYS A 324 -5.46 -5.56 13.94
C LYS A 324 -5.97 -6.27 12.68
N GLY A 325 -5.85 -5.64 11.52
CA GLY A 325 -6.38 -6.16 10.25
C GLY A 325 -7.90 -6.15 10.14
N ASP A 326 -8.61 -5.56 11.09
CA ASP A 326 -10.07 -5.48 11.12
C ASP A 326 -10.64 -4.27 10.37
N LYS A 327 -9.78 -3.37 9.89
CA LYS A 327 -10.15 -2.20 9.08
C LYS A 327 -9.25 -2.08 7.87
N ILE A 328 -9.85 -1.64 6.76
CA ILE A 328 -9.15 -1.31 5.52
C ILE A 328 -9.52 0.13 5.10
N ALA A 329 -8.51 0.96 4.88
CA ALA A 329 -8.65 2.30 4.31
C ALA A 329 -8.22 2.27 2.85
N VAL A 330 -9.04 2.81 1.94
CA VAL A 330 -8.81 2.80 0.49
C VAL A 330 -8.72 4.24 -0.02
N ALA A 331 -7.62 4.56 -0.73
CA ALA A 331 -7.38 5.85 -1.35
C ALA A 331 -7.77 5.83 -2.83
N ASN A 332 -8.88 6.46 -3.18
CA ASN A 332 -9.45 6.50 -4.52
C ASN A 332 -9.15 7.85 -5.19
N GLY A 333 -8.02 7.93 -5.91
CA GLY A 333 -7.48 9.19 -6.42
C GLY A 333 -8.42 9.93 -7.37
N LEU A 334 -9.07 9.24 -8.30
CA LEU A 334 -9.95 9.89 -9.28
C LEU A 334 -11.29 10.33 -8.67
N SER A 335 -11.72 9.67 -7.59
CA SER A 335 -12.90 10.08 -6.82
C SER A 335 -12.56 11.05 -5.69
N GLU A 336 -11.28 11.42 -5.53
CA GLU A 336 -10.79 12.37 -4.53
C GLU A 336 -11.24 12.02 -3.10
N ASN A 337 -11.37 10.73 -2.79
CA ASN A 337 -11.88 10.27 -1.51
C ASN A 337 -11.00 9.20 -0.85
N VAL A 338 -11.18 9.07 0.45
CA VAL A 338 -10.71 7.94 1.25
C VAL A 338 -11.91 7.30 1.93
N VAL A 339 -12.03 5.99 1.81
CA VAL A 339 -13.12 5.22 2.41
C VAL A 339 -12.54 4.16 3.32
N VAL A 340 -13.11 4.00 4.51
CA VAL A 340 -12.71 2.98 5.47
C VAL A 340 -13.83 1.98 5.65
N TYR A 341 -13.50 0.70 5.51
CA TYR A 341 -14.42 -0.40 5.71
C TYR A 341 -14.01 -1.26 6.91
N GLN A 342 -15.00 -1.88 7.54
CA GLN A 342 -14.76 -2.98 8.46
C GLN A 342 -14.35 -4.23 7.66
N ARG A 343 -13.40 -5.00 8.19
CA ARG A 343 -12.98 -6.28 7.64
C ARG A 343 -13.14 -7.37 8.69
N ASP A 344 -13.67 -8.51 8.28
CA ASP A 344 -13.72 -9.71 9.10
C ASP A 344 -12.37 -10.45 8.99
N VAL A 345 -11.64 -10.55 10.09
CA VAL A 345 -10.31 -11.17 10.12
C VAL A 345 -10.33 -12.68 9.94
N GLU A 346 -11.46 -13.36 10.22
CA GLU A 346 -11.55 -14.82 10.07
C GLU A 346 -11.91 -15.23 8.64
N THR A 347 -12.82 -14.50 8.01
CA THR A 347 -13.25 -14.80 6.65
C THR A 347 -12.50 -14.03 5.57
N GLY A 348 -11.79 -12.96 5.94
CA GLY A 348 -11.13 -12.05 5.02
C GLY A 348 -12.06 -11.05 4.33
N LYS A 349 -13.37 -11.14 4.55
CA LYS A 349 -14.38 -10.33 3.86
C LYS A 349 -14.40 -8.88 4.33
N ILE A 350 -14.59 -7.99 3.37
CA ILE A 350 -14.72 -6.55 3.57
C ILE A 350 -16.20 -6.20 3.56
N GLY A 351 -16.65 -5.41 4.54
CA GLY A 351 -18.03 -4.95 4.63
C GLY A 351 -18.44 -4.08 3.43
N SER A 352 -19.72 -4.10 3.09
CA SER A 352 -20.27 -3.30 1.97
C SER A 352 -20.43 -1.82 2.31
N ASP A 353 -20.65 -1.52 3.58
CA ASP A 353 -20.94 -0.17 4.05
C ASP A 353 -19.69 0.45 4.68
N PRO A 354 -19.29 1.66 4.24
CA PRO A 354 -18.19 2.37 4.85
C PRO A 354 -18.48 2.73 6.32
N ILE A 355 -17.50 2.53 7.20
CA ILE A 355 -17.57 3.01 8.59
C ILE A 355 -17.15 4.47 8.71
N ALA A 356 -16.33 4.95 7.76
CA ALA A 356 -15.94 6.35 7.66
C ALA A 356 -15.52 6.70 6.23
N SER A 357 -15.72 7.97 5.82
CA SER A 357 -15.27 8.48 4.53
C SER A 357 -14.83 9.94 4.62
N GLY A 358 -13.85 10.32 3.79
CA GLY A 358 -13.43 11.69 3.55
C GLY A 358 -13.45 11.97 2.04
N PHE A 359 -13.79 13.18 1.64
CA PHE A 359 -13.95 13.59 0.24
C PHE A 359 -13.34 14.98 -0.01
N GLY A 360 -13.15 15.35 -1.30
CA GLY A 360 -12.50 16.62 -1.67
C GLY A 360 -11.02 16.63 -1.27
N LEU A 361 -10.36 15.46 -1.30
CA LEU A 361 -8.98 15.27 -0.83
C LEU A 361 -7.94 15.39 -1.95
N GLY A 362 -8.37 15.70 -3.19
CA GLY A 362 -7.54 15.71 -4.39
C GLY A 362 -7.20 14.30 -4.91
N ASP A 363 -6.27 14.20 -5.87
CA ASP A 363 -5.83 12.90 -6.42
C ASP A 363 -5.02 12.12 -5.38
N VAL A 364 -5.72 11.41 -4.50
CA VAL A 364 -5.12 10.68 -3.37
C VAL A 364 -4.28 9.50 -3.89
N THR A 365 -3.04 9.44 -3.45
CA THR A 365 -2.04 8.49 -3.94
C THR A 365 -1.68 7.40 -2.93
N ASN A 366 -1.73 7.71 -1.63
CA ASN A 366 -1.36 6.78 -0.57
C ASN A 366 -2.19 7.05 0.70
N VAL A 367 -2.40 6.02 1.50
CA VAL A 367 -3.07 6.09 2.80
C VAL A 367 -2.39 5.17 3.80
N ARG A 368 -2.19 5.64 5.04
CA ARG A 368 -1.62 4.86 6.15
C ARG A 368 -2.43 5.07 7.42
N PHE A 369 -2.66 4.01 8.18
CA PHE A 369 -3.15 4.13 9.55
C PHE A 369 -2.03 4.61 10.45
N LEU A 370 -2.33 5.57 11.33
CA LEU A 370 -1.42 6.05 12.38
C LEU A 370 -1.71 5.39 13.73
N ASP A 371 -2.95 4.98 13.96
CA ASP A 371 -3.37 4.32 15.18
C ASP A 371 -3.17 2.79 15.09
N GLU A 372 -2.71 2.20 16.20
CA GLU A 372 -2.59 0.78 16.56
C GLU A 372 -2.14 -0.23 15.49
#